data_d3c1e0e4e93123cfa44eda4c5d9af90b
#
_entry.id   d3c1e0e4e93123cfa44eda4c5d9af90b
#
_cell.length_a   1.000
_cell.length_b   1.000
_cell.length_c   1.000
_cell.angle_alpha   90.00
_cell.angle_beta   90.00
_cell.angle_gamma   90.00
#
_symmetry.space_group_name_H-M   'P 1'
#
loop_
_entity.id
_entity.type
_entity.pdbx_description
1 polymer ?
#
loop_
_entity_poly.entity_id
_entity_poly.type
_entity_poly.pdbx_seq_one_letter_code
_entity_poly.pdbx_strand_id
1 'polypeptide(L)'
;MAFELRDQNEPFLALEQLPDAVHSALEDFFASRRRELSHIGAPVTQAIDYLERFVLDGGKRIRPLYLWAGFCSAQATGSAAHSGAGEDHDAVIRAAASLELIQACALIHDDILDASETRRGKPAVHRQVADTHDAQGLLGDAGHFGTSVAILLGDMALAWADDMFRESGLSPQALLRAQQPWHHMRQEVIGGQMLDISIEAHADESRTLAANVNRFKTAAYTIERPLHLGAAIGGGSEELITAFRGYGRDIGIAFQLRDDLLGVFGDPEVTGKPAGDDLREGKRTELIALTLSRADERDPHAAADLRRLLGNTSDPAEINRMREIITASGAVDEIEHNIDQLRESGLAQLRAISLRDDVRANLESLAIKATRRHS
;
A
#
# COMPACT_ATOMS: atom_id res chain seq x y z
N MET A 1 -0.28 -29.41 -17.69
CA MET A 1 -1.75 -29.41 -17.56
C MET A 1 -2.24 -28.37 -18.56
N ALA A 2 -3.06 -28.75 -19.55
CA ALA A 2 -3.52 -27.80 -20.57
C ALA A 2 -4.50 -26.82 -19.90
N PHE A 3 -4.21 -25.52 -19.98
CA PHE A 3 -5.13 -24.47 -19.60
C PHE A 3 -6.27 -24.49 -20.63
N GLU A 4 -7.47 -24.80 -20.21
CA GLU A 4 -8.66 -24.51 -20.99
C GLU A 4 -8.81 -22.97 -21.03
N LEU A 5 -8.69 -22.41 -22.23
CA LEU A 5 -8.99 -20.99 -22.46
C LEU A 5 -10.46 -20.77 -22.14
N ARG A 6 -10.77 -19.97 -21.13
CA ARG A 6 -12.13 -19.53 -20.86
C ARG A 6 -12.69 -18.77 -22.06
N ASP A 7 -13.97 -18.97 -22.31
CA ASP A 7 -14.71 -18.30 -23.41
C ASP A 7 -14.66 -16.78 -23.20
N GLN A 8 -14.24 -16.01 -24.21
CA GLN A 8 -14.14 -14.55 -24.18
C GLN A 8 -15.50 -13.83 -23.94
N ASN A 9 -16.60 -14.58 -23.89
CA ASN A 9 -17.94 -14.12 -23.55
C ASN A 9 -18.33 -14.33 -22.08
N GLU A 10 -17.42 -14.84 -21.23
CA GLU A 10 -17.73 -14.95 -19.81
C GLU A 10 -17.85 -13.56 -19.16
N PRO A 11 -18.84 -13.37 -18.27
CA PRO A 11 -18.97 -12.11 -17.54
C PRO A 11 -17.72 -11.87 -16.68
N PHE A 12 -17.33 -10.60 -16.55
CA PHE A 12 -16.22 -10.23 -15.66
C PHE A 12 -16.43 -10.81 -14.26
N LEU A 13 -15.35 -11.32 -13.66
CA LEU A 13 -15.37 -11.74 -12.28
C LEU A 13 -15.88 -10.60 -11.40
N ALA A 14 -16.84 -10.87 -10.53
CA ALA A 14 -17.33 -9.88 -9.57
C ALA A 14 -16.22 -9.45 -8.62
N LEU A 15 -16.20 -8.16 -8.27
CA LEU A 15 -15.14 -7.60 -7.41
C LEU A 15 -15.03 -8.30 -6.05
N GLU A 16 -16.15 -8.82 -5.54
CA GLU A 16 -16.21 -9.58 -4.29
C GLU A 16 -15.50 -10.94 -4.37
N GLN A 17 -15.39 -11.52 -5.56
CA GLN A 17 -14.73 -12.83 -5.80
C GLN A 17 -13.25 -12.68 -6.13
N LEU A 18 -12.80 -11.47 -6.47
CA LEU A 18 -11.41 -11.22 -6.87
C LEU A 18 -10.38 -11.57 -5.78
N PRO A 19 -10.62 -11.29 -4.47
CA PRO A 19 -9.67 -11.67 -3.43
C PRO A 19 -9.33 -13.16 -3.42
N ASP A 20 -10.30 -14.03 -3.63
CA ASP A 20 -10.10 -15.48 -3.66
C ASP A 20 -9.32 -15.92 -4.92
N ALA A 21 -9.63 -15.32 -6.07
CA ALA A 21 -8.90 -15.58 -7.32
C ALA A 21 -7.43 -15.12 -7.24
N VAL A 22 -7.19 -13.96 -6.63
CA VAL A 22 -5.83 -13.45 -6.36
C VAL A 22 -5.09 -14.36 -5.38
N HIS A 23 -5.77 -14.83 -4.33
CA HIS A 23 -5.19 -15.75 -3.35
C HIS A 23 -4.73 -17.04 -4.03
N SER A 24 -5.59 -17.66 -4.83
CA SER A 24 -5.24 -18.88 -5.58
C SER A 24 -4.07 -18.68 -6.55
N ALA A 25 -4.05 -17.54 -7.27
CA ALA A 25 -2.93 -17.21 -8.15
C ALA A 25 -1.60 -17.05 -7.39
N LEU A 26 -1.63 -16.51 -6.16
CA LEU A 26 -0.45 -16.41 -5.30
C LEU A 26 -0.01 -17.78 -4.77
N GLU A 27 -0.94 -18.66 -4.35
CA GLU A 27 -0.63 -20.03 -3.93
C GLU A 27 0.10 -20.81 -5.04
N ASP A 28 -0.44 -20.77 -6.27
CA ASP A 28 0.16 -21.43 -7.43
C ASP A 28 1.56 -20.89 -7.73
N PHE A 29 1.74 -19.56 -7.64
CA PHE A 29 3.01 -18.91 -7.83
C PHE A 29 4.04 -19.35 -6.78
N PHE A 30 3.72 -19.30 -5.50
CA PHE A 30 4.63 -19.73 -4.43
C PHE A 30 4.97 -21.22 -4.55
N ALA A 31 4.00 -22.06 -4.87
CA ALA A 31 4.23 -23.48 -5.09
C ALA A 31 5.21 -23.75 -6.27
N SER A 32 5.15 -22.93 -7.33
CA SER A 32 6.10 -22.99 -8.44
C SER A 32 7.51 -22.57 -8.02
N ARG A 33 7.64 -21.40 -7.42
CA ARG A 33 8.93 -20.84 -6.99
C ARG A 33 9.63 -21.69 -5.94
N ARG A 34 8.88 -22.31 -5.03
CA ARG A 34 9.41 -23.27 -4.04
C ARG A 34 10.05 -24.47 -4.72
N ARG A 35 9.40 -25.04 -5.76
CA ARG A 35 9.97 -26.18 -6.52
C ARG A 35 11.24 -25.78 -7.26
N GLU A 36 11.22 -24.62 -7.92
CA GLU A 36 12.37 -24.09 -8.67
C GLU A 36 13.60 -23.87 -7.78
N LEU A 37 13.41 -23.33 -6.57
CA LEU A 37 14.51 -22.98 -5.67
C LEU A 37 14.89 -24.11 -4.69
N SER A 38 14.19 -25.23 -4.68
CA SER A 38 14.45 -26.36 -3.77
C SER A 38 15.88 -26.92 -3.86
N HIS A 39 16.52 -26.80 -5.03
CA HIS A 39 17.88 -27.25 -5.27
C HIS A 39 18.96 -26.41 -4.56
N ILE A 40 18.63 -25.16 -4.14
CA ILE A 40 19.59 -24.30 -3.42
C ILE A 40 19.79 -24.78 -1.99
N GLY A 41 18.75 -25.31 -1.34
CA GLY A 41 18.84 -25.92 -0.04
C GLY A 41 17.66 -25.58 0.88
N ALA A 42 17.48 -26.40 1.92
CA ALA A 42 16.36 -26.26 2.87
C ALA A 42 16.25 -24.88 3.55
N PRO A 43 17.34 -24.19 3.94
CA PRO A 43 17.23 -22.86 4.54
C PRO A 43 16.51 -21.83 3.63
N VAL A 44 16.68 -21.94 2.30
CA VAL A 44 16.02 -21.05 1.34
C VAL A 44 14.52 -21.31 1.28
N THR A 45 14.12 -22.58 1.21
CA THR A 45 12.69 -22.94 1.21
C THR A 45 12.00 -22.58 2.52
N GLN A 46 12.69 -22.70 3.66
CA GLN A 46 12.19 -22.24 4.96
C GLN A 46 12.03 -20.72 5.02
N ALA A 47 12.97 -19.95 4.42
CA ALA A 47 12.83 -18.51 4.33
C ALA A 47 11.63 -18.10 3.47
N ILE A 48 11.40 -18.79 2.35
CA ILE A 48 10.22 -18.60 1.48
C ILE A 48 8.91 -18.82 2.26
N ASP A 49 8.86 -19.74 3.23
CA ASP A 49 7.67 -19.98 4.07
C ASP A 49 7.25 -18.75 4.86
N TYR A 50 8.18 -17.89 5.29
CA TYR A 50 7.84 -16.62 5.94
C TYR A 50 7.19 -15.64 4.97
N LEU A 51 7.75 -15.51 3.75
CA LEU A 51 7.20 -14.61 2.73
C LEU A 51 5.81 -15.09 2.28
N GLU A 52 5.66 -16.40 2.01
CA GLU A 52 4.39 -17.00 1.61
C GLU A 52 3.31 -16.75 2.66
N ARG A 53 3.57 -17.05 3.92
CA ARG A 53 2.64 -16.77 5.03
C ARG A 53 2.33 -15.28 5.15
N PHE A 54 3.33 -14.40 5.03
CA PHE A 54 3.12 -12.96 5.08
C PHE A 54 2.19 -12.46 3.98
N VAL A 55 2.31 -13.02 2.77
CA VAL A 55 1.48 -12.65 1.61
C VAL A 55 0.09 -13.29 1.69
N LEU A 56 -0.01 -14.58 2.07
CA LEU A 56 -1.27 -15.33 2.03
C LEU A 56 -2.15 -15.09 3.26
N ASP A 57 -1.57 -14.96 4.46
CA ASP A 57 -2.31 -14.86 5.75
C ASP A 57 -3.04 -13.53 5.98
N GLY A 58 -3.16 -12.66 5.00
CA GLY A 58 -3.86 -11.42 5.24
C GLY A 58 -3.83 -10.44 4.09
N GLY A 59 -4.54 -9.33 4.33
CA GLY A 59 -4.66 -8.25 3.35
C GLY A 59 -6.03 -8.22 2.70
N LYS A 60 -6.55 -7.00 2.52
CA LYS A 60 -7.85 -6.75 1.87
C LYS A 60 -7.78 -6.84 0.35
N ARG A 61 -6.62 -7.19 -0.22
CA ARG A 61 -6.35 -7.27 -1.67
C ARG A 61 -6.78 -5.99 -2.42
N ILE A 62 -6.58 -4.83 -1.79
CA ILE A 62 -7.09 -3.54 -2.29
C ILE A 62 -6.42 -3.16 -3.62
N ARG A 63 -5.11 -3.38 -3.77
CA ARG A 63 -4.36 -3.06 -5.00
C ARG A 63 -4.83 -3.90 -6.17
N PRO A 64 -4.96 -5.23 -6.05
CA PRO A 64 -5.60 -6.06 -7.06
C PRO A 64 -7.01 -5.61 -7.44
N LEU A 65 -7.84 -5.20 -6.46
CA LEU A 65 -9.19 -4.69 -6.71
C LEU A 65 -9.17 -3.43 -7.58
N TYR A 66 -8.28 -2.48 -7.32
CA TYR A 66 -8.14 -1.29 -8.14
C TYR A 66 -7.63 -1.60 -9.55
N LEU A 67 -6.66 -2.50 -9.69
CA LEU A 67 -6.19 -2.91 -11.03
C LEU A 67 -7.35 -3.54 -11.82
N TRP A 68 -8.08 -4.47 -11.21
CA TRP A 68 -9.21 -5.13 -11.84
C TRP A 68 -10.32 -4.14 -12.23
N ALA A 69 -10.67 -3.20 -11.36
CA ALA A 69 -11.63 -2.14 -11.65
C ALA A 69 -11.19 -1.26 -12.85
N GLY A 70 -9.91 -0.93 -12.92
CA GLY A 70 -9.32 -0.21 -14.04
C GLY A 70 -9.44 -0.96 -15.36
N PHE A 71 -9.12 -2.27 -15.33
CA PHE A 71 -9.22 -3.16 -16.49
C PHE A 71 -10.68 -3.30 -16.98
N CYS A 72 -11.62 -3.61 -16.09
CA CYS A 72 -13.04 -3.74 -16.44
C CYS A 72 -13.61 -2.46 -17.07
N SER A 73 -13.19 -1.29 -16.57
CA SER A 73 -13.64 0.00 -17.12
C SER A 73 -13.10 0.25 -18.52
N ALA A 74 -11.83 -0.09 -18.77
CA ALA A 74 -11.23 0.07 -20.08
C ALA A 74 -11.88 -0.81 -21.14
N GLN A 75 -12.22 -2.05 -20.79
CA GLN A 75 -12.90 -2.97 -21.69
C GLN A 75 -14.34 -2.53 -22.04
N ALA A 76 -15.03 -1.88 -21.10
CA ALA A 76 -16.39 -1.40 -21.32
C ALA A 76 -16.46 -0.14 -22.22
N THR A 77 -15.42 0.69 -22.23
CA THR A 77 -15.40 1.99 -22.92
C THR A 77 -14.47 2.05 -24.12
N GLY A 78 -13.59 1.05 -24.27
CA GLY A 78 -12.46 1.12 -25.20
C GLY A 78 -12.77 0.72 -26.64
N SER A 79 -11.97 1.26 -27.54
CA SER A 79 -11.81 0.88 -28.95
C SER A 79 -11.35 -0.59 -29.12
N ALA A 80 -11.04 -1.30 -28.03
CA ALA A 80 -10.73 -2.73 -28.02
C ALA A 80 -11.89 -3.61 -28.54
N ALA A 81 -13.12 -3.12 -28.51
CA ALA A 81 -14.26 -3.73 -29.21
C ALA A 81 -14.03 -3.89 -30.73
N HIS A 82 -13.02 -3.23 -31.30
CA HIS A 82 -12.69 -3.27 -32.72
C HIS A 82 -11.47 -4.14 -33.07
N SER A 83 -10.68 -4.62 -32.09
CA SER A 83 -9.46 -5.43 -32.33
C SER A 83 -9.57 -6.92 -32.01
N GLY A 84 -10.72 -7.41 -31.59
CA GLY A 84 -11.07 -8.84 -31.60
C GLY A 84 -10.35 -9.76 -30.60
N ALA A 85 -9.48 -9.26 -29.74
CA ALA A 85 -8.83 -10.07 -28.69
C ALA A 85 -8.73 -9.27 -27.39
N GLY A 86 -9.66 -9.51 -26.47
CA GLY A 86 -9.54 -9.08 -25.07
C GLY A 86 -8.37 -9.83 -24.39
N GLU A 87 -7.80 -9.26 -23.34
CA GLU A 87 -6.84 -9.96 -22.51
C GLU A 87 -7.53 -11.11 -21.75
N ASP A 88 -6.82 -12.21 -21.57
CA ASP A 88 -7.28 -13.31 -20.73
C ASP A 88 -7.45 -12.83 -19.28
N HIS A 89 -8.63 -13.05 -18.69
CA HIS A 89 -8.95 -12.61 -17.33
C HIS A 89 -8.01 -13.22 -16.28
N ASP A 90 -7.62 -14.48 -16.43
CA ASP A 90 -6.70 -15.13 -15.52
C ASP A 90 -5.29 -14.52 -15.62
N ALA A 91 -4.87 -14.06 -16.81
CA ALA A 91 -3.64 -13.30 -16.98
C ALA A 91 -3.69 -11.95 -16.27
N VAL A 92 -4.82 -11.25 -16.34
CA VAL A 92 -5.01 -9.98 -15.61
C VAL A 92 -5.05 -10.21 -14.10
N ILE A 93 -5.66 -11.30 -13.62
CA ILE A 93 -5.67 -11.67 -12.20
C ILE A 93 -4.26 -11.96 -11.71
N ARG A 94 -3.43 -12.70 -12.47
CA ARG A 94 -2.01 -12.92 -12.13
C ARG A 94 -1.22 -11.61 -12.11
N ALA A 95 -1.44 -10.74 -13.08
CA ALA A 95 -0.82 -9.40 -13.06
C ALA A 95 -1.27 -8.58 -11.84
N ALA A 96 -2.54 -8.66 -11.46
CA ALA A 96 -3.05 -8.00 -10.25
C ALA A 96 -2.45 -8.59 -8.97
N ALA A 97 -2.28 -9.92 -8.90
CA ALA A 97 -1.69 -10.62 -7.77
C ALA A 97 -0.23 -10.20 -7.52
N SER A 98 0.54 -9.85 -8.57
CA SER A 98 1.91 -9.35 -8.43
C SER A 98 2.02 -8.09 -7.56
N LEU A 99 0.95 -7.29 -7.44
CA LEU A 99 0.92 -6.11 -6.58
C LEU A 99 1.00 -6.45 -5.09
N GLU A 100 0.58 -7.65 -4.69
CA GLU A 100 0.71 -8.11 -3.31
C GLU A 100 2.16 -8.43 -2.95
N LEU A 101 2.97 -8.84 -3.93
CA LEU A 101 4.42 -9.02 -3.73
C LEU A 101 5.14 -7.66 -3.61
N ILE A 102 4.73 -6.63 -4.38
CA ILE A 102 5.21 -5.25 -4.16
C ILE A 102 4.85 -4.78 -2.75
N GLN A 103 3.63 -5.04 -2.29
CA GLN A 103 3.22 -4.69 -0.93
C GLN A 103 4.04 -5.46 0.11
N ALA A 104 4.33 -6.73 -0.10
CA ALA A 104 5.13 -7.51 0.82
C ALA A 104 6.55 -6.95 0.94
N CYS A 105 7.21 -6.62 -0.18
CA CYS A 105 8.50 -5.93 -0.17
C CYS A 105 8.43 -4.64 0.65
N ALA A 106 7.48 -3.75 0.32
CA ALA A 106 7.34 -2.46 0.99
C ALA A 106 7.14 -2.61 2.50
N LEU A 107 6.25 -3.50 2.94
CA LEU A 107 5.94 -3.67 4.36
C LEU A 107 7.04 -4.40 5.15
N ILE A 108 7.71 -5.40 4.56
CA ILE A 108 8.81 -6.11 5.23
C ILE A 108 10.00 -5.18 5.44
N HIS A 109 10.34 -4.35 4.44
CA HIS A 109 11.40 -3.37 4.57
C HIS A 109 11.02 -2.23 5.53
N ASP A 110 9.80 -1.72 5.46
CA ASP A 110 9.26 -0.70 6.36
C ASP A 110 9.37 -1.15 7.83
N ASP A 111 8.96 -2.38 8.15
CA ASP A 111 9.07 -2.96 9.49
C ASP A 111 10.51 -2.99 10.03
N ILE A 112 11.51 -3.16 9.15
CA ILE A 112 12.93 -3.13 9.53
C ILE A 112 13.37 -1.68 9.76
N LEU A 113 12.99 -0.76 8.87
CA LEU A 113 13.37 0.64 8.90
C LEU A 113 12.80 1.35 10.13
N ASP A 114 11.55 1.05 10.46
CA ASP A 114 10.82 1.61 11.61
C ASP A 114 11.09 0.82 12.90
N ALA A 115 11.92 -0.25 12.87
CA ALA A 115 12.14 -1.18 13.98
C ALA A 115 10.82 -1.71 14.59
N SER A 116 9.81 -1.94 13.76
CA SER A 116 8.46 -2.36 14.19
C SER A 116 8.48 -3.78 14.77
N GLU A 117 7.94 -3.96 15.98
CA GLU A 117 7.84 -5.28 16.62
C GLU A 117 6.74 -6.14 15.99
N THR A 118 5.66 -5.51 15.52
CA THR A 118 4.46 -6.22 15.05
C THR A 118 3.90 -5.66 13.75
N ARG A 119 3.29 -6.55 12.95
CA ARG A 119 2.54 -6.19 11.75
C ARG A 119 1.23 -7.00 11.71
N ARG A 120 0.08 -6.33 11.55
CA ARG A 120 -1.26 -6.97 11.51
C ARG A 120 -1.54 -7.83 12.76
N GLY A 121 -1.11 -7.39 13.93
CA GLY A 121 -1.30 -8.11 15.18
C GLY A 121 -0.43 -9.37 15.36
N LYS A 122 0.51 -9.65 14.47
CA LYS A 122 1.52 -10.71 14.55
C LYS A 122 2.91 -10.09 14.66
N PRO A 123 3.93 -10.80 15.17
CA PRO A 123 5.32 -10.31 15.09
C PRO A 123 5.71 -9.99 13.64
N ALA A 124 6.48 -8.91 13.43
CA ALA A 124 7.04 -8.57 12.13
C ALA A 124 7.95 -9.70 11.60
N VAL A 125 8.16 -9.79 10.28
CA VAL A 125 8.89 -10.93 9.67
C VAL A 125 10.29 -11.07 10.26
N HIS A 126 11.04 -9.97 10.43
CA HIS A 126 12.36 -10.01 11.03
C HIS A 126 12.36 -10.51 12.48
N ARG A 127 11.28 -10.24 13.24
CA ARG A 127 11.09 -10.77 14.60
C ARG A 127 10.77 -12.26 14.59
N GLN A 128 9.86 -12.71 13.72
CA GLN A 128 9.54 -14.15 13.59
C GLN A 128 10.77 -14.98 13.26
N VAL A 129 11.65 -14.47 12.38
CA VAL A 129 12.91 -15.13 12.02
C VAL A 129 13.87 -15.15 13.20
N ALA A 130 14.01 -14.04 13.94
CA ALA A 130 14.84 -13.95 15.14
C ALA A 130 14.37 -14.92 16.22
N ASP A 131 13.06 -14.96 16.51
CA ASP A 131 12.46 -15.90 17.47
C ASP A 131 12.74 -17.37 17.10
N THR A 132 12.68 -17.68 15.81
CA THR A 132 12.99 -19.03 15.32
C THR A 132 14.48 -19.37 15.51
N HIS A 133 15.36 -18.39 15.24
CA HIS A 133 16.81 -18.54 15.46
C HIS A 133 17.11 -18.89 16.93
N ASP A 134 16.53 -18.15 17.87
CA ASP A 134 16.70 -18.38 19.30
C ASP A 134 16.11 -19.73 19.74
N ALA A 135 14.92 -20.06 19.29
CA ALA A 135 14.25 -21.32 19.61
C ALA A 135 15.02 -22.55 19.13
N GLN A 136 15.78 -22.42 18.02
CA GLN A 136 16.63 -23.49 17.49
C GLN A 136 18.05 -23.49 18.07
N GLY A 137 18.41 -22.51 18.88
CA GLY A 137 19.74 -22.38 19.48
C GLY A 137 20.84 -22.17 18.44
N LEU A 138 20.55 -21.42 17.37
CA LEU A 138 21.52 -21.15 16.29
C LEU A 138 22.61 -20.20 16.77
N LEU A 139 23.74 -20.21 16.06
CA LEU A 139 24.91 -19.37 16.42
C LEU A 139 24.73 -17.92 15.95
N GLY A 140 25.24 -16.98 16.72
CA GLY A 140 25.29 -15.56 16.39
C GLY A 140 24.13 -14.78 17.03
N ASP A 141 23.98 -13.52 16.61
CA ASP A 141 22.93 -12.63 17.08
C ASP A 141 21.61 -12.86 16.31
N ALA A 142 20.57 -13.21 17.04
CA ALA A 142 19.27 -13.54 16.46
C ALA A 142 18.60 -12.33 15.78
N GLY A 143 18.71 -11.14 16.36
CA GLY A 143 18.14 -9.92 15.79
C GLY A 143 18.80 -9.56 14.46
N HIS A 144 20.13 -9.64 14.40
CA HIS A 144 20.87 -9.44 13.16
C HIS A 144 20.55 -10.49 12.09
N PHE A 145 20.41 -11.76 12.49
CA PHE A 145 19.98 -12.83 11.58
C PHE A 145 18.59 -12.58 11.03
N GLY A 146 17.63 -12.23 11.92
CA GLY A 146 16.25 -11.92 11.53
C GLY A 146 16.17 -10.78 10.54
N THR A 147 16.87 -9.68 10.81
CA THR A 147 16.98 -8.51 9.91
C THR A 147 17.57 -8.90 8.56
N SER A 148 18.69 -9.66 8.55
CA SER A 148 19.35 -10.08 7.32
C SER A 148 18.47 -10.94 6.42
N VAL A 149 17.74 -11.90 6.99
CA VAL A 149 16.81 -12.74 6.24
C VAL A 149 15.62 -11.90 5.72
N ALA A 150 15.06 -11.01 6.53
CA ALA A 150 13.93 -10.18 6.13
C ALA A 150 14.28 -9.20 5.00
N ILE A 151 15.48 -8.63 4.98
CA ILE A 151 15.98 -7.82 3.85
C ILE A 151 15.93 -8.65 2.56
N LEU A 152 16.49 -9.86 2.58
CA LEU A 152 16.52 -10.73 1.40
C LEU A 152 15.12 -11.20 0.98
N LEU A 153 14.19 -11.38 1.92
CA LEU A 153 12.79 -11.69 1.61
C LEU A 153 12.07 -10.51 0.96
N GLY A 154 12.35 -9.29 1.38
CA GLY A 154 11.85 -8.08 0.73
C GLY A 154 12.38 -7.94 -0.70
N ASP A 155 13.68 -8.15 -0.92
CA ASP A 155 14.30 -8.15 -2.26
C ASP A 155 13.71 -9.24 -3.15
N MET A 156 13.52 -10.45 -2.61
CA MET A 156 12.90 -11.57 -3.32
C MET A 156 11.45 -11.23 -3.71
N ALA A 157 10.68 -10.62 -2.81
CA ALA A 157 9.31 -10.19 -3.11
C ALA A 157 9.28 -9.16 -4.24
N LEU A 158 10.21 -8.21 -4.28
CA LEU A 158 10.32 -7.22 -5.35
C LEU A 158 10.68 -7.87 -6.70
N ALA A 159 11.66 -8.78 -6.71
CA ALA A 159 12.04 -9.50 -7.92
C ALA A 159 10.89 -10.37 -8.44
N TRP A 160 10.25 -11.12 -7.56
CA TRP A 160 9.12 -11.99 -7.90
C TRP A 160 7.87 -11.23 -8.33
N ALA A 161 7.68 -9.99 -7.86
CA ALA A 161 6.63 -9.14 -8.37
C ALA A 161 6.81 -8.84 -9.86
N ASP A 162 8.04 -8.54 -10.30
CA ASP A 162 8.35 -8.29 -11.71
C ASP A 162 8.21 -9.58 -12.54
N ASP A 163 8.70 -10.71 -12.02
CA ASP A 163 8.54 -12.02 -12.66
C ASP A 163 7.07 -12.38 -12.85
N MET A 164 6.27 -12.35 -11.78
CA MET A 164 4.84 -12.66 -11.81
C MET A 164 4.06 -11.76 -12.77
N PHE A 165 4.40 -10.45 -12.80
CA PHE A 165 3.79 -9.51 -13.71
C PHE A 165 4.12 -9.83 -15.18
N ARG A 166 5.40 -10.09 -15.49
CA ARG A 166 5.86 -10.39 -16.85
C ARG A 166 5.40 -11.74 -17.35
N GLU A 167 5.35 -12.74 -16.46
CA GLU A 167 4.93 -14.11 -16.74
C GLU A 167 3.41 -14.31 -16.60
N SER A 168 2.64 -13.23 -16.37
CA SER A 168 1.19 -13.28 -16.14
C SER A 168 0.40 -13.90 -17.28
N GLY A 169 0.94 -13.88 -18.53
CA GLY A 169 0.24 -14.32 -19.73
C GLY A 169 -0.48 -13.20 -20.46
N LEU A 170 -0.30 -11.95 -20.05
CA LEU A 170 -0.77 -10.77 -20.80
C LEU A 170 -0.12 -10.70 -22.17
N SER A 171 -0.85 -10.16 -23.16
CA SER A 171 -0.28 -9.93 -24.50
C SER A 171 0.93 -8.98 -24.46
N PRO A 172 1.87 -9.09 -25.40
CA PRO A 172 3.00 -8.16 -25.50
C PRO A 172 2.56 -6.70 -25.59
N GLN A 173 1.41 -6.44 -26.21
CA GLN A 173 0.84 -5.10 -26.35
C GLN A 173 0.33 -4.56 -25.01
N ALA A 174 -0.34 -5.40 -24.22
CA ALA A 174 -0.78 -5.02 -22.87
C ALA A 174 0.40 -4.77 -21.93
N LEU A 175 1.42 -5.63 -21.96
CA LEU A 175 2.66 -5.43 -21.21
C LEU A 175 3.35 -4.13 -21.59
N LEU A 176 3.38 -3.77 -22.89
CA LEU A 176 3.96 -2.52 -23.35
C LEU A 176 3.18 -1.31 -22.84
N ARG A 177 1.85 -1.33 -22.89
CA ARG A 177 1.01 -0.25 -22.35
C ARG A 177 1.18 -0.08 -20.84
N ALA A 178 1.31 -1.21 -20.13
CA ALA A 178 1.45 -1.24 -18.68
C ALA A 178 2.86 -0.90 -18.17
N GLN A 179 3.87 -0.88 -19.05
CA GLN A 179 5.29 -0.69 -18.68
C GLN A 179 5.52 0.60 -17.90
N GLN A 180 4.98 1.71 -18.34
CA GLN A 180 5.20 3.02 -17.70
C GLN A 180 4.57 3.08 -16.29
N PRO A 181 3.27 2.79 -16.09
CA PRO A 181 2.69 2.79 -14.74
C PRO A 181 3.34 1.77 -13.80
N TRP A 182 3.81 0.61 -14.31
CA TRP A 182 4.55 -0.38 -13.53
C TRP A 182 5.91 0.13 -13.05
N HIS A 183 6.67 0.84 -13.91
CA HIS A 183 7.91 1.47 -13.52
C HIS A 183 7.69 2.57 -12.49
N HIS A 184 6.75 3.49 -12.76
CA HIS A 184 6.48 4.62 -11.85
C HIS A 184 6.06 4.14 -10.48
N MET A 185 5.17 3.14 -10.38
CA MET A 185 4.72 2.62 -9.09
C MET A 185 5.88 2.17 -8.19
N ARG A 186 6.83 1.40 -8.75
CA ARG A 186 7.99 0.90 -7.98
C ARG A 186 8.94 2.02 -7.59
N GLN A 187 9.22 2.94 -8.49
CA GLN A 187 10.11 4.07 -8.23
C GLN A 187 9.50 5.05 -7.23
N GLU A 188 8.20 5.32 -7.34
CA GLU A 188 7.47 6.24 -6.48
C GLU A 188 7.38 5.72 -5.04
N VAL A 189 7.07 4.44 -4.83
CA VAL A 189 7.02 3.88 -3.46
C VAL A 189 8.39 3.88 -2.79
N ILE A 190 9.45 3.51 -3.52
CA ILE A 190 10.83 3.54 -2.99
C ILE A 190 11.27 4.99 -2.73
N GLY A 191 11.02 5.90 -3.67
CA GLY A 191 11.35 7.32 -3.50
C GLY A 191 10.58 7.96 -2.35
N GLY A 192 9.31 7.61 -2.19
CA GLY A 192 8.47 8.05 -1.06
C GLY A 192 9.02 7.56 0.29
N GLN A 193 9.49 6.30 0.36
CA GLN A 193 10.13 5.75 1.55
C GLN A 193 11.47 6.43 1.87
N MET A 194 12.30 6.70 0.85
CA MET A 194 13.54 7.47 1.04
C MET A 194 13.28 8.87 1.57
N LEU A 195 12.21 9.53 1.07
CA LEU A 195 11.81 10.85 1.52
C LEU A 195 11.36 10.82 2.99
N ASP A 196 10.57 9.83 3.37
CA ASP A 196 10.06 9.63 4.73
C ASP A 196 11.22 9.53 5.73
N ILE A 197 12.17 8.61 5.50
CA ILE A 197 13.37 8.47 6.32
C ILE A 197 14.19 9.77 6.39
N SER A 198 14.28 10.49 5.27
CA SER A 198 15.04 11.74 5.21
C SER A 198 14.39 12.84 6.04
N ILE A 199 13.07 12.98 5.99
CA ILE A 199 12.31 13.96 6.77
C ILE A 199 12.48 13.70 8.26
N GLU A 200 12.40 12.45 8.69
CA GLU A 200 12.61 12.05 10.08
C GLU A 200 14.02 12.38 10.55
N ALA A 201 15.04 11.95 9.79
CA ALA A 201 16.44 12.15 10.14
C ALA A 201 16.86 13.63 10.23
N HIS A 202 16.25 14.51 9.41
CA HIS A 202 16.51 15.94 9.43
C HIS A 202 15.58 16.71 10.39
N ALA A 203 14.64 16.03 11.04
CA ALA A 203 13.55 16.66 11.80
C ALA A 203 12.82 17.75 10.97
N ASP A 204 12.63 17.49 9.67
CA ASP A 204 12.05 18.45 8.74
C ASP A 204 10.56 18.67 9.06
N GLU A 205 10.12 19.91 9.03
CA GLU A 205 8.74 20.32 9.36
C GLU A 205 7.97 20.83 8.13
N SER A 206 8.52 20.56 6.93
CA SER A 206 7.90 20.99 5.67
C SER A 206 6.61 20.20 5.40
N ARG A 207 5.47 20.91 5.44
CA ARG A 207 4.18 20.36 5.03
C ARG A 207 4.22 19.84 3.59
N THR A 208 4.96 20.49 2.68
CA THR A 208 5.08 20.04 1.28
C THR A 208 5.79 18.71 1.17
N LEU A 209 6.86 18.49 1.95
CA LEU A 209 7.57 17.21 1.93
C LEU A 209 6.72 16.10 2.56
N ALA A 210 6.04 16.36 3.67
CA ALA A 210 5.09 15.41 4.27
C ALA A 210 3.95 15.03 3.29
N ALA A 211 3.37 16.01 2.58
CA ALA A 211 2.37 15.76 1.54
C ALA A 211 2.93 14.91 0.37
N ASN A 212 4.22 15.07 0.01
CA ASN A 212 4.86 14.22 -0.99
C ASN A 212 5.05 12.78 -0.49
N VAL A 213 5.36 12.57 0.81
CA VAL A 213 5.37 11.22 1.40
C VAL A 213 3.99 10.58 1.25
N ASN A 214 2.91 11.27 1.67
CA ASN A 214 1.53 10.79 1.55
C ASN A 214 1.21 10.39 0.10
N ARG A 215 1.64 11.20 -0.86
CA ARG A 215 1.39 10.96 -2.27
C ARG A 215 2.16 9.75 -2.80
N PHE A 216 3.47 9.69 -2.60
CA PHE A 216 4.32 8.73 -3.29
C PHE A 216 4.54 7.44 -2.51
N LYS A 217 4.69 7.50 -1.17
CA LYS A 217 4.80 6.30 -0.34
C LYS A 217 3.47 5.54 -0.27
N THR A 218 2.31 6.23 -0.31
CA THR A 218 1.01 5.58 -0.07
C THR A 218 0.03 5.70 -1.24
N ALA A 219 -0.39 6.91 -1.63
CA ALA A 219 -1.47 7.11 -2.58
C ALA A 219 -1.16 6.53 -3.96
N ALA A 220 0.05 6.78 -4.46
CA ALA A 220 0.46 6.35 -5.79
C ALA A 220 0.42 4.82 -5.91
N TYR A 221 1.12 4.10 -5.04
CA TYR A 221 1.25 2.64 -5.20
C TYR A 221 0.02 1.86 -4.71
N THR A 222 -0.83 2.48 -3.87
CA THR A 222 -2.02 1.80 -3.34
C THR A 222 -3.24 1.91 -4.24
N ILE A 223 -3.46 3.07 -4.87
CA ILE A 223 -4.69 3.35 -5.63
C ILE A 223 -4.39 3.87 -7.04
N GLU A 224 -3.61 4.97 -7.17
CA GLU A 224 -3.41 5.65 -8.45
C GLU A 224 -2.80 4.72 -9.50
N ARG A 225 -1.70 4.06 -9.17
CA ARG A 225 -0.99 3.20 -10.12
C ARG A 225 -1.67 1.87 -10.39
N PRO A 226 -2.28 1.17 -9.43
CA PRO A 226 -3.12 0.01 -9.71
C PRO A 226 -4.27 0.29 -10.69
N LEU A 227 -5.03 1.36 -10.50
CA LEU A 227 -6.08 1.77 -11.45
C LEU A 227 -5.50 2.09 -12.84
N HIS A 228 -4.39 2.85 -12.89
CA HIS A 228 -3.70 3.18 -14.13
C HIS A 228 -3.20 1.92 -14.84
N LEU A 229 -2.60 0.96 -14.13
CA LEU A 229 -2.17 -0.32 -14.67
C LEU A 229 -3.32 -1.09 -15.29
N GLY A 230 -4.43 -1.25 -14.58
CA GLY A 230 -5.59 -1.95 -15.08
C GLY A 230 -6.16 -1.29 -16.35
N ALA A 231 -6.32 0.04 -16.33
CA ALA A 231 -6.78 0.78 -17.50
C ALA A 231 -5.82 0.65 -18.69
N ALA A 232 -4.51 0.70 -18.46
CA ALA A 232 -3.50 0.54 -19.50
C ALA A 232 -3.48 -0.89 -20.09
N ILE A 233 -3.58 -1.93 -19.24
CA ILE A 233 -3.71 -3.32 -19.68
C ILE A 233 -4.93 -3.47 -20.59
N GLY A 234 -6.09 -2.92 -20.18
CA GLY A 234 -7.33 -2.97 -20.93
C GLY A 234 -7.39 -2.07 -22.16
N GLY A 235 -6.36 -1.25 -22.45
CA GLY A 235 -6.35 -0.31 -23.57
C GLY A 235 -7.27 0.88 -23.39
N GLY A 236 -7.45 1.34 -22.15
CA GLY A 236 -8.28 2.49 -21.79
C GLY A 236 -7.83 3.79 -22.43
N SER A 237 -8.77 4.72 -22.64
CA SER A 237 -8.51 6.04 -23.19
C SER A 237 -7.68 6.91 -22.23
N GLU A 238 -7.00 7.92 -22.76
CA GLU A 238 -6.29 8.93 -21.96
C GLU A 238 -7.22 9.65 -20.97
N GLU A 239 -8.48 9.86 -21.35
CA GLU A 239 -9.50 10.46 -20.48
C GLU A 239 -9.79 9.57 -19.27
N LEU A 240 -9.99 8.25 -19.49
CA LEU A 240 -10.19 7.27 -18.42
C LEU A 240 -8.97 7.20 -17.48
N ILE A 241 -7.77 7.11 -18.05
CA ILE A 241 -6.51 7.06 -17.30
C ILE A 241 -6.33 8.33 -16.46
N THR A 242 -6.60 9.50 -17.04
CA THR A 242 -6.49 10.79 -16.34
C THR A 242 -7.47 10.87 -15.16
N ALA A 243 -8.73 10.48 -15.36
CA ALA A 243 -9.73 10.45 -14.30
C ALA A 243 -9.36 9.46 -13.18
N PHE A 244 -8.88 8.27 -13.53
CA PHE A 244 -8.44 7.28 -12.53
C PHE A 244 -7.21 7.73 -11.76
N ARG A 245 -6.27 8.41 -12.40
CA ARG A 245 -5.12 9.00 -11.73
C ARG A 245 -5.54 10.13 -10.78
N GLY A 246 -6.49 10.98 -11.19
CA GLY A 246 -7.05 12.02 -10.33
C GLY A 246 -7.76 11.43 -9.11
N TYR A 247 -8.67 10.49 -9.34
CA TYR A 247 -9.34 9.76 -8.26
C TYR A 247 -8.35 9.06 -7.32
N GLY A 248 -7.40 8.31 -7.88
CA GLY A 248 -6.45 7.52 -7.10
C GLY A 248 -5.53 8.37 -6.25
N ARG A 249 -5.08 9.52 -6.78
CA ARG A 249 -4.32 10.52 -6.04
C ARG A 249 -5.13 11.06 -4.86
N ASP A 250 -6.34 11.57 -5.12
CA ASP A 250 -7.13 12.28 -4.13
C ASP A 250 -7.61 11.33 -3.02
N ILE A 251 -8.15 10.16 -3.37
CA ILE A 251 -8.57 9.16 -2.39
C ILE A 251 -7.38 8.55 -1.62
N GLY A 252 -6.25 8.35 -2.30
CA GLY A 252 -5.06 7.79 -1.67
C GLY A 252 -4.43 8.75 -0.66
N ILE A 253 -4.38 10.05 -0.95
CA ILE A 253 -3.93 11.06 0.03
C ILE A 253 -4.93 11.14 1.19
N ALA A 254 -6.24 11.19 0.91
CA ALA A 254 -7.25 11.20 1.97
C ALA A 254 -7.17 9.96 2.89
N PHE A 255 -6.87 8.80 2.31
CA PHE A 255 -6.63 7.57 3.07
C PHE A 255 -5.43 7.70 4.01
N GLN A 256 -4.30 8.26 3.53
CA GLN A 256 -3.10 8.44 4.36
C GLN A 256 -3.33 9.48 5.46
N LEU A 257 -3.96 10.61 5.15
CA LEU A 257 -4.31 11.61 6.18
C LEU A 257 -5.22 11.01 7.27
N ARG A 258 -6.13 10.10 6.91
CA ARG A 258 -6.94 9.35 7.87
C ARG A 258 -6.09 8.39 8.71
N ASP A 259 -5.15 7.70 8.10
CA ASP A 259 -4.22 6.80 8.79
C ASP A 259 -3.33 7.57 9.79
N ASP A 260 -2.82 8.73 9.41
CA ASP A 260 -2.05 9.64 10.28
C ASP A 260 -2.86 10.12 11.51
N LEU A 261 -4.15 10.45 11.33
CA LEU A 261 -5.04 10.75 12.45
C LEU A 261 -5.24 9.55 13.37
N LEU A 262 -5.40 8.35 12.80
CA LEU A 262 -5.54 7.12 13.56
C LEU A 262 -4.24 6.72 14.28
N GLY A 263 -3.08 6.99 13.70
CA GLY A 263 -1.77 6.79 14.33
C GLY A 263 -1.58 7.61 15.61
N VAL A 264 -2.23 8.77 15.69
CA VAL A 264 -2.21 9.66 16.86
C VAL A 264 -3.37 9.36 17.83
N PHE A 265 -4.60 9.26 17.32
CA PHE A 265 -5.83 9.25 18.14
C PHE A 265 -6.59 7.92 18.10
N GLY A 266 -6.19 6.98 17.26
CA GLY A 266 -6.93 5.74 17.01
C GLY A 266 -7.01 4.83 18.25
N ASP A 267 -8.11 4.08 18.32
CA ASP A 267 -8.30 3.02 19.33
C ASP A 267 -7.44 1.79 18.94
N PRO A 268 -6.62 1.28 19.86
CA PRO A 268 -5.85 0.05 19.63
C PRO A 268 -6.68 -1.16 19.20
N GLU A 269 -7.92 -1.28 19.64
CA GLU A 269 -8.82 -2.36 19.25
C GLU A 269 -9.22 -2.28 17.76
N VAL A 270 -9.22 -1.07 17.20
CA VAL A 270 -9.56 -0.82 15.79
C VAL A 270 -8.32 -0.82 14.89
N THR A 271 -7.23 -0.19 15.37
CA THR A 271 -6.00 0.00 14.58
C THR A 271 -5.06 -1.20 14.62
N GLY A 272 -5.14 -2.02 15.67
CA GLY A 272 -4.21 -3.12 15.93
C GLY A 272 -2.80 -2.67 16.34
N LYS A 273 -2.61 -1.36 16.60
CA LYS A 273 -1.38 -0.73 17.09
C LYS A 273 -1.63 0.03 18.39
N PRO A 274 -0.62 0.22 19.24
CA PRO A 274 -0.76 1.05 20.42
C PRO A 274 -1.18 2.47 20.07
N ALA A 275 -2.11 3.06 20.80
CA ALA A 275 -2.56 4.42 20.57
C ALA A 275 -1.39 5.42 20.68
N GLY A 276 -1.20 6.30 19.66
CA GLY A 276 -0.11 7.27 19.60
C GLY A 276 1.23 6.67 19.18
N ASP A 277 1.20 5.60 18.40
CA ASP A 277 2.40 4.92 17.89
C ASP A 277 3.24 5.86 17.02
N ASP A 278 2.61 6.62 16.12
CA ASP A 278 3.28 7.61 15.26
C ASP A 278 4.01 8.70 16.08
N LEU A 279 3.49 9.05 17.25
CA LEU A 279 4.15 10.01 18.16
C LEU A 279 5.40 9.39 18.82
N ARG A 280 5.36 8.11 19.17
CA ARG A 280 6.51 7.38 19.72
C ARG A 280 7.60 7.18 18.69
N GLU A 281 7.21 6.81 17.47
CA GLU A 281 8.11 6.62 16.33
C GLU A 281 8.69 7.96 15.83
N GLY A 282 8.09 9.09 16.17
CA GLY A 282 8.58 10.42 15.79
C GLY A 282 8.21 10.81 14.36
N LYS A 283 7.15 10.22 13.77
CA LYS A 283 6.74 10.46 12.40
C LYS A 283 6.41 11.92 12.12
N ARG A 284 6.99 12.44 11.04
CA ARG A 284 6.84 13.82 10.58
C ARG A 284 5.70 13.95 9.57
N THR A 285 4.47 13.62 10.01
CA THR A 285 3.27 13.64 9.17
C THR A 285 2.81 15.06 8.85
N GLU A 286 1.90 15.19 7.88
CA GLU A 286 1.27 16.48 7.55
C GLU A 286 0.51 17.08 8.76
N LEU A 287 -0.08 16.23 9.60
CA LEU A 287 -0.72 16.63 10.86
C LEU A 287 0.28 17.30 11.82
N ILE A 288 1.45 16.73 11.99
CA ILE A 288 2.52 17.27 12.85
C ILE A 288 3.08 18.57 12.28
N ALA A 289 3.37 18.63 10.98
CA ALA A 289 3.87 19.83 10.31
C ALA A 289 2.88 21.00 10.44
N LEU A 290 1.59 20.76 10.24
CA LEU A 290 0.54 21.76 10.41
C LEU A 290 0.39 22.19 11.87
N THR A 291 0.48 21.25 12.81
CA THR A 291 0.44 21.55 14.24
C THR A 291 1.57 22.49 14.65
N LEU A 292 2.81 22.17 14.26
CA LEU A 292 3.98 22.97 14.59
C LEU A 292 3.89 24.38 13.99
N SER A 293 3.53 24.50 12.72
CA SER A 293 3.35 25.80 12.07
C SER A 293 2.36 26.70 12.82
N ARG A 294 1.23 26.14 13.27
CA ARG A 294 0.21 26.90 14.01
C ARG A 294 0.61 27.19 15.46
N ALA A 295 1.28 26.24 16.10
CA ALA A 295 1.73 26.41 17.47
C ALA A 295 2.85 27.46 17.56
N ASP A 296 3.76 27.52 16.59
CA ASP A 296 4.79 28.59 16.54
C ASP A 296 4.19 29.99 16.53
N GLU A 297 3.03 30.19 15.89
CA GLU A 297 2.34 31.46 15.84
C GLU A 297 1.54 31.80 17.13
N ARG A 298 0.94 30.79 17.80
CA ARG A 298 -0.05 30.98 18.86
C ARG A 298 0.46 30.64 20.23
N ASP A 299 1.29 29.60 20.37
CA ASP A 299 1.88 29.10 21.60
C ASP A 299 3.26 28.48 21.35
N PRO A 300 4.33 29.27 21.23
CA PRO A 300 5.68 28.78 20.99
C PRO A 300 6.20 27.79 22.05
N HIS A 301 5.67 27.83 23.27
CA HIS A 301 6.02 26.84 24.30
C HIS A 301 5.45 25.47 23.99
N ALA A 302 4.21 25.40 23.52
CA ALA A 302 3.60 24.15 23.06
C ALA A 302 4.35 23.57 21.84
N ALA A 303 4.78 24.41 20.89
CA ALA A 303 5.59 23.99 19.76
C ALA A 303 6.93 23.40 20.21
N ALA A 304 7.61 24.05 21.16
CA ALA A 304 8.87 23.56 21.74
C ALA A 304 8.69 22.22 22.49
N ASP A 305 7.58 22.09 23.25
CA ASP A 305 7.23 20.82 23.91
C ASP A 305 7.02 19.69 22.89
N LEU A 306 6.25 19.94 21.84
CA LEU A 306 5.99 18.92 20.80
C LEU A 306 7.30 18.48 20.13
N ARG A 307 8.18 19.42 19.75
CA ARG A 307 9.49 19.10 19.16
C ARG A 307 10.38 18.26 20.09
N ARG A 308 10.34 18.55 21.38
CA ARG A 308 11.12 17.84 22.38
C ARG A 308 10.64 16.42 22.62
N LEU A 309 9.33 16.19 22.58
CA LEU A 309 8.69 14.92 22.95
C LEU A 309 8.58 13.94 21.77
N LEU A 310 8.36 14.46 20.56
CA LEU A 310 8.10 13.66 19.36
C LEU A 310 9.28 12.73 19.05
N GLY A 311 9.03 11.41 19.07
CA GLY A 311 10.04 10.37 18.86
C GLY A 311 10.99 10.13 20.06
N ASN A 312 10.80 10.84 21.19
CA ASN A 312 11.73 10.79 22.30
C ASN A 312 11.08 10.29 23.60
N THR A 313 9.85 9.82 23.55
CA THR A 313 9.15 9.35 24.75
C THR A 313 8.18 8.21 24.45
N SER A 314 8.02 7.32 25.45
CA SER A 314 6.97 6.32 25.51
C SER A 314 6.07 6.52 26.75
N ASP A 315 6.28 7.59 27.52
CA ASP A 315 5.45 7.92 28.69
C ASP A 315 4.02 8.30 28.25
N PRO A 316 2.99 7.61 28.75
CA PRO A 316 1.60 7.91 28.43
C PRO A 316 1.17 9.35 28.72
N ALA A 317 1.71 9.98 29.77
CA ALA A 317 1.40 11.36 30.11
C ALA A 317 1.98 12.35 29.06
N GLU A 318 3.19 12.09 28.59
CA GLU A 318 3.84 12.90 27.55
C GLU A 318 3.18 12.69 26.19
N ILE A 319 2.79 11.44 25.85
CA ILE A 319 1.98 11.16 24.64
C ILE A 319 0.64 11.92 24.68
N ASN A 320 -0.04 11.91 25.82
CA ASN A 320 -1.28 12.69 25.97
C ASN A 320 -1.03 14.18 25.87
N ARG A 321 0.08 14.69 26.40
CA ARG A 321 0.47 16.09 26.24
C ARG A 321 0.63 16.47 24.76
N MET A 322 1.27 15.64 23.96
CA MET A 322 1.39 15.88 22.50
C MET A 322 0.01 15.92 21.83
N ARG A 323 -0.91 15.00 22.18
CA ARG A 323 -2.29 15.01 21.67
C ARG A 323 -3.05 16.28 22.01
N GLU A 324 -2.90 16.78 23.23
CA GLU A 324 -3.51 18.05 23.66
C GLU A 324 -3.00 19.21 22.81
N ILE A 325 -1.69 19.28 22.54
CA ILE A 325 -1.09 20.31 21.69
C ILE A 325 -1.64 20.21 20.25
N ILE A 326 -1.69 19.02 19.68
CA ILE A 326 -2.22 18.77 18.34
C ILE A 326 -3.68 19.22 18.25
N THR A 327 -4.49 18.82 19.22
CA THR A 327 -5.92 19.19 19.27
C THR A 327 -6.10 20.71 19.43
N ALA A 328 -5.39 21.34 20.37
CA ALA A 328 -5.49 22.77 20.63
C ALA A 328 -5.04 23.64 19.46
N SER A 329 -4.16 23.13 18.59
CA SER A 329 -3.72 23.83 17.38
C SER A 329 -4.83 24.00 16.34
N GLY A 330 -5.88 23.17 16.40
CA GLY A 330 -6.92 23.07 15.37
C GLY A 330 -6.46 22.37 14.08
N ALA A 331 -5.30 21.71 14.10
CA ALA A 331 -4.79 20.97 12.94
C ALA A 331 -5.68 19.78 12.57
N VAL A 332 -6.26 19.12 13.58
CA VAL A 332 -7.19 17.99 13.39
C VAL A 332 -8.37 18.37 12.49
N ASP A 333 -9.02 19.50 12.81
CA ASP A 333 -10.18 19.98 12.05
C ASP A 333 -9.83 20.30 10.59
N GLU A 334 -8.64 20.89 10.35
CA GLU A 334 -8.19 21.15 8.97
C GLU A 334 -7.89 19.85 8.21
N ILE A 335 -7.23 18.86 8.83
CA ILE A 335 -6.96 17.58 8.19
C ILE A 335 -8.28 16.85 7.89
N GLU A 336 -9.25 16.85 8.80
CA GLU A 336 -10.59 16.28 8.54
C GLU A 336 -11.28 16.97 7.35
N HIS A 337 -11.21 18.30 7.30
CA HIS A 337 -11.75 19.07 6.18
C HIS A 337 -11.05 18.71 4.85
N ASN A 338 -9.72 18.58 4.86
CA ASN A 338 -8.94 18.18 3.69
C ASN A 338 -9.30 16.77 3.21
N ILE A 339 -9.52 15.81 4.13
CA ILE A 339 -9.99 14.47 3.81
C ILE A 339 -11.33 14.51 3.07
N ASP A 340 -12.28 15.31 3.57
CA ASP A 340 -13.60 15.46 2.95
C ASP A 340 -13.51 16.11 1.56
N GLN A 341 -12.69 17.15 1.40
CA GLN A 341 -12.48 17.83 0.12
C GLN A 341 -11.83 16.88 -0.90
N LEU A 342 -10.80 16.16 -0.52
CA LEU A 342 -10.12 15.18 -1.38
C LEU A 342 -11.07 14.05 -1.80
N ARG A 343 -11.90 13.55 -0.87
CA ARG A 343 -12.91 12.53 -1.20
C ARG A 343 -13.89 13.05 -2.26
N GLU A 344 -14.44 14.25 -2.09
CA GLU A 344 -15.37 14.82 -3.06
C GLU A 344 -14.71 15.11 -4.41
N SER A 345 -13.46 15.60 -4.42
CA SER A 345 -12.66 15.79 -5.64
C SER A 345 -12.45 14.47 -6.37
N GLY A 346 -12.02 13.41 -5.67
CA GLY A 346 -11.82 12.09 -6.25
C GLY A 346 -13.11 11.52 -6.83
N LEU A 347 -14.23 11.60 -6.09
CA LEU A 347 -15.54 11.14 -6.59
C LEU A 347 -16.01 11.95 -7.80
N ALA A 348 -15.71 13.24 -7.89
CA ALA A 348 -16.03 14.07 -9.04
C ALA A 348 -15.30 13.58 -10.31
N GLN A 349 -14.06 13.08 -10.21
CA GLN A 349 -13.34 12.47 -11.34
C GLN A 349 -14.10 11.27 -11.91
N LEU A 350 -14.65 10.40 -11.06
CA LEU A 350 -15.44 9.25 -11.51
C LEU A 350 -16.78 9.64 -12.16
N ARG A 351 -17.39 10.74 -11.68
CA ARG A 351 -18.65 11.24 -12.25
C ARG A 351 -18.46 11.87 -13.62
N ALA A 352 -17.28 12.36 -13.93
CA ALA A 352 -16.95 13.01 -15.18
C ALA A 352 -16.79 12.05 -16.37
N ILE A 353 -16.65 10.74 -16.12
CA ILE A 353 -16.42 9.71 -17.13
C ILE A 353 -17.52 8.67 -17.17
N SER A 354 -17.67 7.99 -18.30
CA SER A 354 -18.56 6.83 -18.44
C SER A 354 -17.89 5.61 -17.81
N LEU A 355 -18.56 5.01 -16.82
CA LEU A 355 -18.16 3.76 -16.16
C LEU A 355 -19.35 2.81 -16.11
N ARG A 356 -19.06 1.52 -16.01
CA ARG A 356 -20.08 0.52 -15.63
C ARG A 356 -20.59 0.84 -14.22
N ASP A 357 -21.89 0.67 -14.00
CA ASP A 357 -22.54 1.03 -12.73
C ASP A 357 -21.95 0.25 -11.54
N ASP A 358 -21.66 -1.05 -11.73
CA ASP A 358 -21.07 -1.90 -10.70
C ASP A 358 -19.66 -1.44 -10.31
N VAL A 359 -18.82 -1.07 -11.29
CA VAL A 359 -17.45 -0.56 -11.04
C VAL A 359 -17.50 0.80 -10.34
N ARG A 360 -18.38 1.70 -10.81
CA ARG A 360 -18.60 3.01 -10.18
C ARG A 360 -19.01 2.84 -8.71
N ALA A 361 -20.04 2.03 -8.44
CA ALA A 361 -20.53 1.80 -7.08
C ALA A 361 -19.45 1.22 -6.16
N ASN A 362 -18.63 0.29 -6.68
CA ASN A 362 -17.53 -0.29 -5.91
C ASN A 362 -16.42 0.74 -5.61
N LEU A 363 -15.99 1.55 -6.58
CA LEU A 363 -15.00 2.60 -6.36
C LEU A 363 -15.51 3.66 -5.38
N GLU A 364 -16.78 4.07 -5.47
CA GLU A 364 -17.40 4.99 -4.50
C GLU A 364 -17.43 4.37 -3.08
N SER A 365 -17.80 3.10 -2.96
CA SER A 365 -17.78 2.37 -1.68
C SER A 365 -16.38 2.27 -1.09
N LEU A 366 -15.37 1.96 -1.92
CA LEU A 366 -13.97 1.90 -1.49
C LEU A 366 -13.48 3.27 -1.01
N ALA A 367 -13.82 4.36 -1.71
CA ALA A 367 -13.47 5.72 -1.30
C ALA A 367 -14.06 6.07 0.08
N ILE A 368 -15.34 5.73 0.29
CA ILE A 368 -16.01 5.96 1.59
C ILE A 368 -15.35 5.13 2.69
N LYS A 369 -15.08 3.83 2.44
CA LYS A 369 -14.43 2.96 3.41
C LYS A 369 -13.00 3.40 3.74
N ALA A 370 -12.28 3.94 2.77
CA ALA A 370 -10.91 4.43 2.95
C ALA A 370 -10.86 5.69 3.83
N THR A 371 -11.83 6.60 3.66
CA THR A 371 -11.82 7.93 4.30
C THR A 371 -12.64 8.03 5.59
N ARG A 372 -13.60 7.11 5.83
CA ARG A 372 -14.50 7.10 7.00
C ARG A 372 -14.15 6.06 8.06
N ARG A 373 -12.91 5.58 8.11
CA ARG A 373 -12.49 4.77 9.26
C ARG A 373 -12.58 5.64 10.51
N HIS A 374 -13.54 5.33 11.38
CA HIS A 374 -13.66 5.97 12.67
C HIS A 374 -12.85 5.19 13.71
N SER A 375 -12.25 5.94 14.62
CA SER A 375 -11.60 5.44 15.84
C SER A 375 -12.53 4.54 16.65
#